data_e2ff9ca471b2d368225e4b523b0b775a
#
_entry.id   e2ff9ca471b2d368225e4b523b0b775a
#
_cell.length_a   1.000
_cell.length_b   1.000
_cell.length_c   1.000
_cell.angle_alpha   90.00
_cell.angle_beta   90.00
_cell.angle_gamma   90.00
#
_symmetry.space_group_name_H-M   'P 1'
#
loop_
_entity.id
_entity.type
_entity.pdbx_description
1 polymer ?
#
loop_
_entity_poly.entity_id
_entity_poly.type
_entity_poly.pdbx_seq_one_letter_code
_entity_poly.pdbx_strand_id
1 'polypeptide(L)'
;FASPFMVGINERWGTWFAYRVAVLADTDFEPTRPVPGESPCTACRPRPCVSACPGKAIESDEFNLANCVRYRLRADSACQTTCMARLACPVRAEHRYDDEQIRHAYAISLRFIEQYQTGKT
;
A
#
# COMPACT_ATOMS: atom_id res chain seq x y z
N PHE A 1 -8.72 -0.48 7.34
CA PHE A 1 -8.24 -1.87 7.38
C PHE A 1 -6.88 -1.99 6.70
N ALA A 2 -6.14 -3.05 6.98
CA ALA A 2 -4.92 -3.38 6.25
C ALA A 2 -5.25 -4.24 5.02
N SER A 3 -4.63 -3.92 3.87
CA SER A 3 -4.68 -4.77 2.69
C SER A 3 -3.57 -5.84 2.74
N PRO A 4 -3.63 -6.91 1.93
CA PRO A 4 -2.58 -7.93 1.88
C PRO A 4 -1.19 -7.40 1.49
N PHE A 5 -1.10 -6.23 0.90
CA PHE A 5 0.16 -5.56 0.53
C PHE A 5 0.48 -4.35 1.44
N MET A 6 -0.04 -4.36 2.66
CA MET A 6 0.26 -3.43 3.76
C MET A 6 -0.14 -1.97 3.54
N VAL A 7 -0.84 -1.65 2.47
CA VAL A 7 -1.44 -0.32 2.28
C VAL A 7 -2.83 -0.30 2.93
N GLY A 8 -3.21 0.80 3.55
CA GLY A 8 -4.55 0.95 4.10
C GLY A 8 -5.64 0.82 3.04
N ILE A 9 -6.76 0.23 3.41
CA ILE A 9 -7.92 0.07 2.53
C ILE A 9 -9.22 0.40 3.26
N ASN A 10 -10.16 1.07 2.60
CA ASN A 10 -11.51 1.28 3.09
C ASN A 10 -12.53 1.21 1.95
N GLU A 11 -13.80 1.16 2.30
CA GLU A 11 -14.90 1.06 1.33
C GLU A 11 -15.10 2.32 0.48
N ARG A 12 -14.71 3.48 0.98
CA ARG A 12 -14.93 4.77 0.31
C ARG A 12 -13.89 5.05 -0.76
N TRP A 13 -12.61 4.79 -0.46
CA TRP A 13 -11.48 5.20 -1.29
C TRP A 13 -10.66 4.03 -1.82
N GLY A 14 -11.01 2.80 -1.45
CA GLY A 14 -10.15 1.66 -1.72
C GLY A 14 -8.80 1.83 -1.03
N THR A 15 -7.72 1.68 -1.78
CA THR A 15 -6.35 1.93 -1.31
C THR A 15 -5.81 3.31 -1.71
N TRP A 16 -6.65 4.16 -2.29
CA TRP A 16 -6.25 5.43 -2.91
C TRP A 16 -6.49 6.62 -2.00
N PHE A 17 -5.86 6.58 -0.83
CA PHE A 17 -5.81 7.67 0.14
C PHE A 17 -4.50 7.63 0.91
N ALA A 18 -4.17 8.73 1.59
CA ALA A 18 -2.99 8.81 2.44
C ALA A 18 -3.26 9.71 3.65
N TYR A 19 -2.69 9.34 4.79
CA TYR A 19 -2.59 10.24 5.94
C TYR A 19 -1.47 11.24 5.70
N ARG A 20 -1.74 12.51 5.92
CA ARG A 20 -0.77 13.59 5.67
C ARG A 20 -0.24 14.22 6.94
N VAL A 21 -1.03 14.22 8.00
CA VAL A 21 -0.67 14.89 9.25
C VAL A 21 -1.42 14.24 10.41
N ALA A 22 -0.78 14.21 11.56
CA ALA A 22 -1.41 13.96 12.84
C ALA A 22 -1.14 15.16 13.74
N VAL A 23 -2.16 15.64 14.44
CA VAL A 23 -2.08 16.78 15.33
C VAL A 23 -2.39 16.31 16.75
N LEU A 24 -1.51 16.61 17.68
CA LEU A 24 -1.75 16.44 19.10
C LEU A 24 -2.27 17.77 19.68
N ALA A 25 -3.37 17.73 20.39
CA ALA A 25 -3.97 18.91 21.01
C ALA A 25 -4.52 18.56 22.40
N ASP A 26 -4.39 19.49 23.32
CA ASP A 26 -5.02 19.40 24.65
C ASP A 26 -6.45 19.89 24.52
N THR A 27 -7.40 18.97 24.35
CA THR A 27 -8.81 19.25 24.10
C THR A 27 -9.71 18.25 24.80
N ASP A 28 -10.93 18.70 25.08
CA ASP A 28 -12.01 17.86 25.65
C ASP A 28 -12.98 17.35 24.56
N PHE A 29 -12.54 17.27 23.30
CA PHE A 29 -13.40 16.76 22.24
C PHE A 29 -13.74 15.28 22.44
N GLU A 30 -15.00 14.95 22.25
CA GLU A 30 -15.43 13.57 22.23
C GLU A 30 -14.75 12.82 21.06
N PRO A 31 -14.15 11.64 21.30
CA PRO A 31 -13.57 10.83 20.24
C PRO A 31 -14.62 10.46 19.19
N THR A 32 -14.26 10.59 17.94
CA THR A 32 -15.08 10.09 16.83
C THR A 32 -15.22 8.58 16.94
N ARG A 33 -16.43 8.07 16.86
CA ARG A 33 -16.68 6.63 16.84
C ARG A 33 -16.10 6.02 15.55
N PRO A 34 -15.45 4.85 15.64
CA PRO A 34 -15.03 4.12 14.44
C PRO A 34 -16.22 3.88 13.51
N VAL A 35 -16.00 4.07 12.22
CA VAL A 35 -17.00 3.73 11.20
C VAL A 35 -17.20 2.21 11.21
N PRO A 36 -18.42 1.71 11.44
CA PRO A 36 -18.68 0.28 11.39
C PRO A 36 -18.49 -0.25 9.95
N GLY A 37 -18.09 -1.49 9.84
CA GLY A 37 -17.90 -2.13 8.55
C GLY A 37 -16.88 -3.25 8.59
N GLU A 38 -16.83 -4.01 7.51
CA GLU A 38 -15.85 -5.07 7.29
C GLU A 38 -14.79 -4.63 6.28
N SER A 39 -13.63 -5.29 6.33
CA SER A 39 -12.60 -5.05 5.32
C SER A 39 -13.13 -5.43 3.93
N PRO A 40 -12.97 -4.58 2.91
CA PRO A 40 -13.30 -4.95 1.54
C PRO A 40 -12.58 -6.20 1.05
N CYS A 41 -11.45 -6.55 1.67
CA CYS A 41 -10.68 -7.75 1.34
C CYS A 41 -11.38 -9.05 1.77
N THR A 42 -12.30 -9.00 2.73
CA THR A 42 -13.02 -10.18 3.24
C THR A 42 -13.84 -10.86 2.13
N ALA A 43 -14.52 -10.09 1.30
CA ALA A 43 -15.34 -10.59 0.19
C ALA A 43 -14.60 -10.68 -1.15
N CYS A 44 -13.36 -10.19 -1.22
CA CYS A 44 -12.61 -10.15 -2.49
C CYS A 44 -12.12 -11.55 -2.90
N ARG A 45 -12.73 -12.10 -3.97
CA ARG A 45 -12.35 -13.41 -4.55
C ARG A 45 -12.44 -13.36 -6.08
N PRO A 46 -11.42 -13.87 -6.82
CA PRO A 46 -10.07 -14.14 -6.32
C PRO A 46 -9.39 -12.85 -5.82
N ARG A 47 -8.29 -12.96 -5.11
CA ARG A 47 -7.49 -11.80 -4.68
C ARG A 47 -6.47 -11.44 -5.75
N PRO A 48 -6.76 -10.56 -6.70
CA PRO A 48 -5.87 -10.29 -7.83
C PRO A 48 -4.55 -9.65 -7.41
N CYS A 49 -4.50 -8.98 -6.25
CA CYS A 49 -3.27 -8.43 -5.70
C CYS A 49 -2.21 -9.51 -5.40
N VAL A 50 -2.63 -10.70 -5.01
CA VAL A 50 -1.73 -11.83 -4.71
C VAL A 50 -1.05 -12.30 -6.00
N SER A 51 -1.83 -12.59 -7.04
CA SER A 51 -1.32 -13.08 -8.32
C SER A 51 -0.54 -12.02 -9.10
N ALA A 52 -0.88 -10.74 -8.92
CA ALA A 52 -0.22 -9.64 -9.60
C ALA A 52 1.11 -9.22 -8.95
N CYS A 53 1.45 -9.72 -7.76
CA CYS A 53 2.70 -9.38 -7.09
C CYS A 53 3.89 -10.14 -7.71
N PRO A 54 4.75 -9.50 -8.54
CA PRO A 54 5.84 -10.21 -9.20
C PRO A 54 6.95 -10.62 -8.24
N GLY A 55 7.06 -9.94 -7.09
CA GLY A 55 8.01 -10.28 -6.04
C GLY A 55 7.56 -11.43 -5.13
N LYS A 56 6.35 -11.97 -5.36
CA LYS A 56 5.74 -13.00 -4.49
C LYS A 56 5.83 -12.63 -3.01
N ALA A 57 5.54 -11.37 -2.73
CA ALA A 57 5.59 -10.83 -1.37
C ALA A 57 4.29 -11.04 -0.60
N ILE A 58 3.24 -11.50 -1.25
CA ILE A 58 1.93 -11.71 -0.66
C ILE A 58 1.64 -13.20 -0.73
N GLU A 59 1.67 -13.86 0.42
CA GLU A 59 1.34 -15.27 0.56
C GLU A 59 0.16 -15.41 1.53
N SER A 60 -1.00 -15.84 1.02
CA SER A 60 -2.24 -15.94 1.80
C SER A 60 -2.64 -14.58 2.41
N ASP A 61 -2.47 -14.42 3.72
CA ASP A 61 -2.77 -13.19 4.45
C ASP A 61 -1.52 -12.51 5.06
N GLU A 62 -0.34 -13.03 4.73
CA GLU A 62 0.92 -12.51 5.24
C GLU A 62 1.69 -11.74 4.16
N PHE A 63 2.38 -10.68 4.59
CA PHE A 63 3.21 -9.87 3.72
C PHE A 63 4.70 -10.09 4.04
N ASN A 64 5.43 -10.59 3.05
CA ASN A 64 6.87 -10.76 3.13
C ASN A 64 7.60 -9.52 2.62
N LEU A 65 7.95 -8.62 3.54
CA LEU A 65 8.65 -7.39 3.24
C LEU A 65 10.00 -7.65 2.55
N ALA A 66 10.73 -8.67 2.98
CA ALA A 66 12.04 -9.00 2.40
C ALA A 66 11.93 -9.36 0.92
N ASN A 67 10.91 -10.12 0.54
CA ASN A 67 10.64 -10.45 -0.86
C ASN A 67 10.27 -9.21 -1.67
N CYS A 68 9.45 -8.33 -1.12
CA CYS A 68 9.08 -7.07 -1.76
C CYS A 68 10.32 -6.19 -2.01
N VAL A 69 11.12 -5.96 -0.99
CA VAL A 69 12.35 -5.14 -1.06
C VAL A 69 13.33 -5.72 -2.07
N ARG A 70 13.59 -7.03 -1.99
CA ARG A 70 14.50 -7.72 -2.92
C ARG A 70 14.06 -7.55 -4.37
N TYR A 71 12.77 -7.69 -4.64
CA TYR A 71 12.25 -7.52 -6.00
C TYR A 71 12.35 -6.06 -6.45
N ARG A 72 11.97 -5.10 -5.61
CA ARG A 72 12.00 -3.66 -5.96
C ARG A 72 13.38 -3.13 -6.28
N LEU A 73 14.42 -3.67 -5.62
CA LEU A 73 15.82 -3.26 -5.84
C LEU A 73 16.45 -3.83 -7.12
N ARG A 74 15.79 -4.75 -7.80
CA ARG A 74 16.31 -5.26 -9.08
C ARG A 74 16.22 -4.19 -10.16
N ALA A 75 17.24 -4.13 -11.01
CA ALA A 75 17.29 -3.17 -12.14
C ALA A 75 16.11 -3.36 -13.12
N ASP A 76 15.66 -4.60 -13.30
CA ASP A 76 14.55 -4.97 -14.18
C ASP A 76 13.19 -5.02 -13.48
N SER A 77 13.08 -4.49 -12.26
CA SER A 77 11.85 -4.54 -11.48
C SER A 77 10.73 -3.69 -12.08
N ALA A 78 9.55 -4.28 -12.21
CA ALA A 78 8.31 -3.56 -12.54
C ALA A 78 7.77 -2.72 -11.39
N CYS A 79 8.34 -2.85 -10.17
CA CYS A 79 7.84 -2.20 -8.96
C CYS A 79 8.79 -1.12 -8.41
N GLN A 80 9.73 -0.61 -9.20
CA GLN A 80 10.60 0.47 -8.73
C GLN A 80 9.82 1.74 -8.39
N THR A 81 8.90 2.13 -9.26
CA THR A 81 8.11 3.36 -9.13
C THR A 81 6.60 3.11 -9.10
N THR A 82 6.18 1.88 -8.78
CA THR A 82 4.77 1.51 -8.64
C THR A 82 4.62 0.26 -7.77
N CYS A 83 3.38 -0.22 -7.61
CA CYS A 83 3.08 -1.50 -6.99
C CYS A 83 2.04 -2.25 -7.82
N MET A 84 2.46 -3.33 -8.48
CA MET A 84 1.57 -4.12 -9.35
C MET A 84 0.39 -4.73 -8.58
N ALA A 85 0.60 -5.14 -7.33
CA ALA A 85 -0.46 -5.64 -6.48
C ALA A 85 -1.52 -4.57 -6.17
N ARG A 86 -1.09 -3.33 -5.90
CA ARG A 86 -2.00 -2.20 -5.66
C ARG A 86 -2.79 -1.83 -6.91
N LEU A 87 -2.13 -1.81 -8.06
CA LEU A 87 -2.79 -1.54 -9.34
C LEU A 87 -3.84 -2.59 -9.70
N ALA A 88 -3.63 -3.84 -9.30
CA ALA A 88 -4.57 -4.92 -9.53
C ALA A 88 -5.77 -4.92 -8.57
N CYS A 89 -5.76 -4.12 -7.51
CA CYS A 89 -6.86 -4.06 -6.56
C CYS A 89 -8.12 -3.50 -7.23
N PRO A 90 -9.25 -4.24 -7.23
CA PRO A 90 -10.47 -3.77 -7.88
C PRO A 90 -11.29 -2.81 -7.01
N VAL A 91 -10.97 -2.70 -5.71
CA VAL A 91 -11.75 -1.89 -4.77
C VAL A 91 -11.55 -0.42 -5.07
N ARG A 92 -12.63 0.25 -5.48
CA ARG A 92 -12.64 1.68 -5.80
C ARG A 92 -11.55 2.10 -6.79
N ALA A 93 -11.38 1.32 -7.85
CA ALA A 93 -10.39 1.58 -8.90
C ALA A 93 -10.60 2.94 -9.59
N GLU A 94 -11.81 3.51 -9.54
CA GLU A 94 -12.14 4.85 -10.03
C GLU A 94 -11.40 5.97 -9.29
N HIS A 95 -10.92 5.71 -8.07
CA HIS A 95 -10.12 6.66 -7.27
C HIS A 95 -8.62 6.48 -7.44
N ARG A 96 -8.19 5.60 -8.34
CA ARG A 96 -6.77 5.39 -8.60
C ARG A 96 -6.05 6.71 -8.87
N TYR A 97 -4.92 6.88 -8.21
CA TYR A 97 -4.03 7.99 -8.51
C TYR A 97 -3.56 7.93 -9.96
N ASP A 98 -3.27 9.08 -10.55
CA ASP A 98 -2.63 9.12 -11.86
C ASP A 98 -1.19 8.56 -11.82
N ASP A 99 -0.64 8.26 -12.99
CA ASP A 99 0.68 7.64 -13.11
C ASP A 99 1.80 8.51 -12.56
N GLU A 100 1.67 9.83 -12.65
CA GLU A 100 2.66 10.77 -12.12
C GLU A 100 2.70 10.74 -10.60
N GLN A 101 1.54 10.77 -9.97
CA GLN A 101 1.41 10.70 -8.51
C GLN A 101 1.90 9.36 -7.95
N ILE A 102 1.56 8.25 -8.62
CA ILE A 102 2.04 6.91 -8.25
C ILE A 102 3.56 6.87 -8.33
N ARG A 103 4.12 7.29 -9.46
CA ARG A 103 5.56 7.29 -9.69
C ARG A 103 6.30 8.14 -8.67
N HIS A 104 5.80 9.33 -8.37
CA HIS A 104 6.38 10.22 -7.37
C HIS A 104 6.45 9.55 -5.99
N ALA A 105 5.34 9.00 -5.51
CA ALA A 105 5.26 8.38 -4.19
C ALA A 105 6.17 7.14 -4.07
N TYR A 106 6.17 6.28 -5.08
CA TYR A 106 6.96 5.05 -5.06
C TYR A 106 8.44 5.28 -5.31
N ALA A 107 8.83 6.29 -6.09
CA ALA A 107 10.23 6.68 -6.27
C ALA A 107 10.85 7.18 -4.95
N ILE A 108 10.11 7.96 -4.17
CA ILE A 108 10.54 8.38 -2.83
C ILE A 108 10.72 7.16 -1.93
N SER A 109 9.75 6.26 -1.90
CA SER A 109 9.83 5.02 -1.13
C SER A 109 11.03 4.16 -1.53
N LEU A 110 11.35 4.07 -2.81
CA LEU A 110 12.51 3.31 -3.29
C LEU A 110 13.82 3.89 -2.76
N ARG A 111 13.98 5.21 -2.82
CA ARG A 111 15.17 5.88 -2.27
C ARG A 111 15.39 5.59 -0.79
N PHE A 112 14.32 5.58 0.02
CA PHE A 112 14.41 5.20 1.42
C PHE A 112 14.85 3.74 1.60
N ILE A 113 14.34 2.84 0.79
CA ILE A 113 14.74 1.42 0.81
C ILE A 113 16.23 1.28 0.49
N GLU A 114 16.72 1.95 -0.54
CA GLU A 114 18.13 1.96 -0.95
C GLU A 114 19.04 2.50 0.15
N GLN A 115 18.66 3.62 0.77
CA GLN A 115 19.39 4.21 1.89
C GLN A 115 19.45 3.26 3.09
N TYR A 116 18.35 2.64 3.44
CA TYR A 116 18.29 1.69 4.55
C TYR A 116 19.17 0.46 4.33
N GLN A 117 19.17 -0.08 3.09
CA GLN A 117 20.01 -1.24 2.74
C GLN A 117 21.50 -0.92 2.73
N THR A 118 21.88 0.32 2.40
CA THR A 118 23.28 0.75 2.38
C THR A 118 23.78 1.24 3.74
N GLY A 119 22.95 1.25 4.77
CA GLY A 119 23.29 1.74 6.10
C GLY A 119 23.56 3.25 6.18
N LYS A 120 23.17 4.00 5.15
CA LYS A 120 23.21 5.46 5.12
C LYS A 120 21.89 6.01 5.59
N THR A 121 21.81 6.30 6.85
CA THR A 121 20.72 7.07 7.44
C THR A 121 20.99 8.56 7.33
#